data_19dba666db2f5fc48397df5db49a9e61
#
_entry.id   19dba666db2f5fc48397df5db49a9e61
#
_cell.length_a   1.000
_cell.length_b   1.000
_cell.length_c   1.000
_cell.angle_alpha   90.00
_cell.angle_beta   90.00
_cell.angle_gamma   90.00
#
_symmetry.space_group_name_H-M   'P 1'
#
loop_
_entity.id
_entity.type
_entity.pdbx_description
1 polymer ?
#
loop_
_entity_poly.entity_id
_entity_poly.type
_entity_poly.pdbx_seq_one_letter_code
_entity_poly.pdbx_strand_id
1 'polypeptide(L)'
;PHFYYTPATPTDKPRFDVTSLDGLPKVDIIYAHQDMDPALFTAALDNGAKGIVIAGSGNGSIPETVKPLVKQAMADGIPVVRSTRTGNGIVSAKEEGIGSGALNPQKARILLSLALTETDDMDKVRGYFE
;
A
#
# COMPACT_ATOMS: atom_id res chain seq x y z
N PRO A 1 -17.60 2.15 16.02
CA PRO A 1 -16.64 1.09 16.36
C PRO A 1 -16.12 0.37 15.14
N HIS A 2 -14.86 -0.06 15.23
CA HIS A 2 -14.26 -0.87 14.17
C HIS A 2 -14.44 -2.34 14.50
N PHE A 3 -14.92 -3.08 13.50
CA PHE A 3 -15.05 -4.53 13.59
C PHE A 3 -13.92 -5.14 12.76
N TYR A 4 -13.01 -5.83 13.41
CA TYR A 4 -11.83 -6.42 12.75
C TYR A 4 -12.18 -7.63 11.89
N TYR A 5 -13.30 -8.28 12.17
CA TYR A 5 -13.82 -9.42 11.41
C TYR A 5 -15.23 -9.10 10.96
N THR A 6 -15.33 -8.29 9.90
CA THR A 6 -16.61 -7.85 9.38
C THR A 6 -17.08 -8.84 8.30
N PRO A 7 -18.15 -9.60 8.55
CA PRO A 7 -18.66 -10.51 7.52
C PRO A 7 -19.43 -9.79 6.43
N ALA A 8 -19.96 -8.60 6.72
CA ALA A 8 -20.75 -7.86 5.75
C ALA A 8 -19.83 -7.15 4.75
N THR A 9 -20.17 -7.28 3.48
CA THR A 9 -19.49 -6.55 2.41
C THR A 9 -20.13 -5.18 2.27
N PRO A 10 -19.37 -4.09 2.40
CA PRO A 10 -19.91 -2.76 2.15
C PRO A 10 -20.48 -2.66 0.73
N THR A 11 -21.62 -2.01 0.60
CA THR A 11 -22.27 -1.83 -0.69
C THR A 11 -21.68 -0.68 -1.49
N ASP A 12 -20.91 0.19 -0.84
CA ASP A 12 -20.29 1.38 -1.41
C ASP A 12 -18.80 1.20 -1.72
N LYS A 13 -18.40 -0.02 -2.03
CA LYS A 13 -17.01 -0.30 -2.38
C LYS A 13 -16.58 0.44 -3.63
N PRO A 14 -15.30 0.84 -3.71
CA PRO A 14 -14.76 1.41 -4.94
C PRO A 14 -14.96 0.46 -6.11
N ARG A 15 -15.31 1.02 -7.26
CA ARG A 15 -15.44 0.26 -8.50
C ARG A 15 -14.50 0.84 -9.54
N PHE A 16 -13.91 -0.06 -10.31
CA PHE A 16 -12.95 0.32 -11.35
C PHE A 16 -13.37 -0.27 -12.68
N ASP A 17 -13.34 0.56 -13.72
CA ASP A 17 -13.55 0.10 -15.08
C ASP A 17 -12.19 -0.28 -15.66
N VAL A 18 -12.00 -1.58 -15.89
CA VAL A 18 -10.74 -2.11 -16.42
C VAL A 18 -10.86 -2.55 -17.89
N THR A 19 -11.99 -2.29 -18.51
CA THR A 19 -12.27 -2.81 -19.87
C THR A 19 -11.36 -2.20 -20.94
N SER A 20 -10.85 -0.99 -20.72
CA SER A 20 -9.99 -0.28 -21.66
C SER A 20 -8.50 -0.33 -21.30
N LEU A 21 -8.13 -1.08 -20.26
CA LEU A 21 -6.76 -1.10 -19.77
C LEU A 21 -5.93 -2.17 -20.49
N ASP A 22 -4.73 -1.81 -20.94
CA ASP A 22 -3.74 -2.74 -21.49
C ASP A 22 -2.93 -3.44 -20.41
N GLY A 23 -3.15 -3.11 -19.16
CA GLY A 23 -2.47 -3.67 -18.01
C GLY A 23 -2.61 -2.75 -16.81
N LEU A 24 -2.21 -3.24 -15.65
CA LEU A 24 -2.24 -2.45 -14.43
C LEU A 24 -0.89 -1.80 -14.16
N PRO A 25 -0.88 -0.60 -13.53
CA PRO A 25 0.37 -0.01 -13.07
C PRO A 25 1.14 -0.98 -12.18
N LYS A 26 2.46 -0.96 -12.31
CA LYS A 26 3.33 -1.87 -11.56
C LYS A 26 3.35 -1.49 -10.10
N VAL A 27 2.93 -2.40 -9.23
CA VAL A 27 2.98 -2.25 -7.79
C VAL A 27 3.67 -3.48 -7.21
N ASP A 28 4.75 -3.27 -6.47
CA ASP A 28 5.52 -4.34 -5.85
C ASP A 28 5.18 -4.48 -4.38
N ILE A 29 5.27 -5.71 -3.87
CA ILE A 29 5.15 -6.00 -2.44
C ILE A 29 6.55 -6.27 -1.90
N ILE A 30 6.91 -5.61 -0.82
CA ILE A 30 8.17 -5.82 -0.13
C ILE A 30 7.87 -6.31 1.27
N TYR A 31 8.35 -7.50 1.62
CA TYR A 31 8.24 -8.02 2.98
C TYR A 31 9.34 -7.41 3.83
N ALA A 32 8.93 -6.68 4.86
CA ALA A 32 9.86 -6.02 5.76
C ALA A 32 10.25 -6.92 6.92
N HIS A 33 11.49 -6.80 7.33
CA HIS A 33 12.00 -7.42 8.54
C HIS A 33 13.00 -6.47 9.20
N GLN A 34 13.35 -6.74 10.46
CA GLN A 34 14.31 -5.91 11.17
C GLN A 34 15.63 -5.87 10.41
N ASP A 35 16.23 -4.70 10.34
CA ASP A 35 17.50 -4.45 9.65
C ASP A 35 17.48 -4.81 8.16
N MET A 36 16.32 -4.74 7.51
CA MET A 36 16.27 -5.03 6.08
C MET A 36 17.12 -4.04 5.29
N ASP A 37 17.72 -4.54 4.22
CA ASP A 37 18.52 -3.74 3.32
C ASP A 37 17.61 -2.77 2.54
N PRO A 38 17.83 -1.46 2.66
CA PRO A 38 17.02 -0.48 1.91
C PRO A 38 17.19 -0.59 0.39
N ALA A 39 18.19 -1.31 -0.09
CA ALA A 39 18.39 -1.52 -1.53
C ALA A 39 17.20 -2.23 -2.18
N LEU A 40 16.46 -3.07 -1.45
CA LEU A 40 15.27 -3.72 -1.98
C LEU A 40 14.21 -2.68 -2.35
N PHE A 41 14.00 -1.68 -1.51
CA PHE A 41 13.06 -0.61 -1.78
C PHE A 41 13.50 0.22 -2.99
N THR A 42 14.76 0.62 -3.01
CA THR A 42 15.35 1.39 -4.11
C THR A 42 15.26 0.62 -5.42
N ALA A 43 15.54 -0.69 -5.39
CA ALA A 43 15.47 -1.53 -6.58
C ALA A 43 14.05 -1.58 -7.17
N ALA A 44 13.03 -1.63 -6.33
CA ALA A 44 11.65 -1.60 -6.80
C ALA A 44 11.34 -0.29 -7.54
N LEU A 45 11.77 0.84 -6.98
CA LEU A 45 11.59 2.14 -7.63
C LEU A 45 12.37 2.23 -8.95
N ASP A 46 13.61 1.79 -8.96
CA ASP A 46 14.46 1.81 -10.16
C ASP A 46 13.91 0.91 -11.26
N ASN A 47 13.17 -0.13 -10.88
CA ASN A 47 12.55 -1.06 -11.81
C ASN A 47 11.14 -0.61 -12.25
N GLY A 48 10.80 0.63 -11.99
CA GLY A 48 9.59 1.25 -12.53
C GLY A 48 8.32 1.07 -11.71
N ALA A 49 8.42 0.74 -10.42
CA ALA A 49 7.23 0.63 -9.58
C ALA A 49 6.50 1.98 -9.49
N LYS A 50 5.20 1.96 -9.70
CA LYS A 50 4.32 3.13 -9.59
C LYS A 50 3.73 3.25 -8.19
N GLY A 51 3.84 2.19 -7.41
CA GLY A 51 3.46 2.14 -5.99
C GLY A 51 4.14 0.97 -5.34
N ILE A 52 4.19 0.99 -4.02
CA ILE A 52 4.82 -0.08 -3.24
C ILE A 52 3.93 -0.40 -2.06
N VAL A 53 3.77 -1.69 -1.80
CA VAL A 53 3.14 -2.19 -0.57
C VAL A 53 4.23 -2.78 0.30
N ILE A 54 4.34 -2.30 1.53
CA ILE A 54 5.28 -2.88 2.50
C ILE A 54 4.48 -3.76 3.45
N ALA A 55 4.82 -5.04 3.48
CA ALA A 55 4.25 -5.99 4.43
C ALA A 55 5.12 -5.97 5.69
N GLY A 56 4.71 -5.16 6.65
CA GLY A 56 5.42 -4.98 7.90
C GLY A 56 4.90 -5.87 9.02
N SER A 57 5.41 -5.69 10.21
CA SER A 57 4.96 -6.40 11.40
C SER A 57 3.84 -5.64 12.11
N GLY A 58 3.00 -6.37 12.83
CA GLY A 58 1.94 -5.77 13.65
C GLY A 58 1.07 -4.78 12.89
N ASN A 59 1.06 -3.52 13.31
CA ASN A 59 0.30 -2.43 12.66
C ASN A 59 1.03 -1.85 11.45
N GLY A 60 1.71 -2.69 10.67
CA GLY A 60 2.42 -2.25 9.47
C GLY A 60 3.71 -1.50 9.79
N SER A 61 4.39 -1.86 10.88
CA SER A 61 5.64 -1.21 11.26
C SER A 61 6.71 -1.37 10.19
N ILE A 62 7.40 -0.28 9.91
CA ILE A 62 8.45 -0.20 8.89
C ILE A 62 9.80 -0.10 9.62
N PRO A 63 10.83 -0.84 9.16
CA PRO A 63 12.18 -0.69 9.73
C PRO A 63 12.71 0.73 9.57
N GLU A 64 13.46 1.18 10.55
CA GLU A 64 14.04 2.53 10.56
C GLU A 64 14.92 2.80 9.32
N THR A 65 15.57 1.75 8.80
CA THR A 65 16.42 1.86 7.61
C THR A 65 15.66 2.26 6.36
N VAL A 66 14.36 1.99 6.31
CA VAL A 66 13.52 2.22 5.12
C VAL A 66 12.66 3.47 5.25
N LYS A 67 12.42 3.95 6.48
CA LYS A 67 11.55 5.11 6.70
C LYS A 67 11.91 6.35 5.87
N PRO A 68 13.18 6.76 5.77
CA PRO A 68 13.53 7.92 4.95
C PRO A 68 13.17 7.72 3.48
N LEU A 69 13.34 6.49 2.98
CA LEU A 69 13.01 6.17 1.58
C LEU A 69 11.51 6.21 1.34
N VAL A 70 10.71 5.77 2.30
CA VAL A 70 9.24 5.86 2.21
C VAL A 70 8.81 7.32 2.16
N LYS A 71 9.37 8.15 3.02
CA LYS A 71 9.08 9.59 3.00
C LYS A 71 9.43 10.20 1.66
N GLN A 72 10.60 9.87 1.12
CA GLN A 72 11.04 10.42 -0.17
C GLN A 72 10.13 9.96 -1.31
N ALA A 73 9.77 8.68 -1.34
CA ALA A 73 8.88 8.15 -2.37
C ALA A 73 7.51 8.85 -2.34
N MET A 74 6.94 9.02 -1.15
CA MET A 74 5.67 9.72 -1.00
C MET A 74 5.78 11.18 -1.46
N ALA A 75 6.88 11.85 -1.14
CA ALA A 75 7.14 13.22 -1.60
C ALA A 75 7.29 13.28 -3.12
N ASP A 76 7.82 12.24 -3.74
CA ASP A 76 7.98 12.13 -5.19
C ASP A 76 6.70 11.69 -5.91
N GLY A 77 5.60 11.51 -5.18
CA GLY A 77 4.32 11.13 -5.76
C GLY A 77 4.13 9.63 -5.95
N ILE A 78 4.98 8.80 -5.36
CA ILE A 78 4.85 7.34 -5.43
C ILE A 78 4.23 6.85 -4.13
N PRO A 79 2.97 6.36 -4.15
CA PRO A 79 2.29 5.94 -2.93
C PRO A 79 2.92 4.68 -2.36
N VAL A 80 3.11 4.69 -1.05
CA VAL A 80 3.60 3.53 -0.29
C VAL A 80 2.52 3.16 0.72
N VAL A 81 1.99 1.96 0.59
CA VAL A 81 0.95 1.43 1.47
C VAL A 81 1.59 0.47 2.46
N ARG A 82 1.33 0.71 3.75
CA ARG A 82 1.77 -0.19 4.81
C ARG A 82 0.68 -1.21 5.10
N SER A 83 1.03 -2.47 5.02
CA SER A 83 0.15 -3.58 5.37
C SER A 83 0.84 -4.46 6.41
N THR A 84 0.15 -5.46 6.90
CA THR A 84 0.74 -6.37 7.87
C THR A 84 0.93 -7.77 7.29
N ARG A 85 2.08 -8.36 7.56
CA ARG A 85 2.38 -9.74 7.15
C ARG A 85 1.74 -10.77 8.07
N THR A 86 1.14 -10.34 9.18
CA THR A 86 0.52 -11.27 10.12
C THR A 86 -0.84 -11.79 9.62
N GLY A 87 -1.38 -11.19 8.57
CA GLY A 87 -2.58 -11.70 7.92
C GLY A 87 -3.90 -11.29 8.57
N ASN A 88 -3.89 -10.62 9.71
CA ASN A 88 -5.11 -10.13 10.32
C ASN A 88 -4.88 -8.83 11.09
N GLY A 89 -5.98 -8.17 11.46
CA GLY A 89 -5.93 -6.86 12.08
C GLY A 89 -6.13 -5.73 11.09
N ILE A 90 -6.13 -4.51 11.62
CA ILE A 90 -6.29 -3.28 10.83
C ILE A 90 -5.01 -2.47 10.91
N VAL A 91 -4.50 -2.05 9.75
CA VAL A 91 -3.34 -1.16 9.69
C VAL A 91 -3.85 0.27 9.51
N SER A 92 -3.71 1.06 10.56
CA SER A 92 -4.15 2.45 10.58
C SER A 92 -3.13 3.38 9.91
N ALA A 93 -3.57 4.57 9.58
CA ALA A 93 -2.69 5.62 9.09
C ALA A 93 -1.69 6.02 10.18
N LYS A 94 -0.45 6.22 9.77
CA LYS A 94 0.64 6.72 10.61
C LYS A 94 1.45 7.74 9.81
N GLU A 95 2.53 8.21 10.40
CA GLU A 95 3.36 9.25 9.79
C GLU A 95 3.91 8.89 8.41
N GLU A 96 4.37 7.65 8.24
CA GLU A 96 4.95 7.22 6.97
C GLU A 96 3.98 6.32 6.22
N GLY A 97 3.63 6.73 5.01
CA GLY A 97 2.84 5.91 4.10
C GLY A 97 1.35 5.92 4.38
N ILE A 98 0.66 5.06 3.67
CA ILE A 98 -0.79 4.90 3.72
C ILE A 98 -1.09 3.59 4.44
N GLY A 99 -2.01 3.61 5.42
CA GLY A 99 -2.43 2.39 6.09
C GLY A 99 -3.37 1.56 5.21
N SER A 100 -3.15 0.25 5.14
CA SER A 100 -3.97 -0.63 4.29
C SER A 100 -5.35 -0.94 4.88
N GLY A 101 -5.63 -0.51 6.10
CA GLY A 101 -6.87 -0.90 6.78
C GLY A 101 -6.90 -2.41 7.03
N ALA A 102 -8.00 -3.04 6.68
CA ALA A 102 -8.19 -4.48 6.87
C ALA A 102 -7.61 -5.33 5.73
N LEU A 103 -7.01 -4.72 4.71
CA LEU A 103 -6.50 -5.45 3.55
C LEU A 103 -5.12 -6.06 3.84
N ASN A 104 -4.96 -7.33 3.46
CA ASN A 104 -3.64 -7.97 3.49
C ASN A 104 -2.77 -7.40 2.35
N PRO A 105 -1.46 -7.71 2.32
CA PRO A 105 -0.57 -7.12 1.31
C PRO A 105 -1.01 -7.39 -0.13
N GLN A 106 -1.47 -8.59 -0.43
CA GLN A 106 -1.89 -8.96 -1.78
C GLN A 106 -3.11 -8.17 -2.23
N LYS A 107 -4.10 -8.02 -1.35
CA LYS A 107 -5.30 -7.23 -1.65
C LYS A 107 -4.99 -5.74 -1.71
N ALA A 108 -4.12 -5.26 -0.82
CA ALA A 108 -3.68 -3.88 -0.85
C ALA A 108 -2.96 -3.56 -2.17
N ARG A 109 -2.13 -4.47 -2.67
CA ARG A 109 -1.46 -4.30 -3.96
C ARG A 109 -2.46 -4.15 -5.10
N ILE A 110 -3.48 -4.99 -5.12
CA ILE A 110 -4.51 -4.92 -6.17
C ILE A 110 -5.27 -3.60 -6.09
N LEU A 111 -5.69 -3.21 -4.91
CA LEU A 111 -6.40 -1.94 -4.74
C LEU A 111 -5.53 -0.76 -5.15
N LEU A 112 -4.25 -0.75 -4.77
CA LEU A 112 -3.34 0.32 -5.15
C LEU A 112 -3.13 0.37 -6.67
N SER A 113 -2.95 -0.78 -7.32
CA SER A 113 -2.83 -0.84 -8.78
C SER A 113 -4.07 -0.25 -9.45
N LEU A 114 -5.25 -0.61 -8.97
CA LEU A 114 -6.51 -0.10 -9.52
C LEU A 114 -6.67 1.39 -9.26
N ALA A 115 -6.37 1.85 -8.05
CA ALA A 115 -6.42 3.28 -7.72
C ALA A 115 -5.53 4.11 -8.63
N LEU A 116 -4.34 3.61 -8.94
CA LEU A 116 -3.40 4.29 -9.82
C LEU A 116 -3.84 4.34 -11.28
N THR A 117 -4.82 3.54 -11.70
CA THR A 117 -5.44 3.71 -13.02
C THR A 117 -6.35 4.92 -13.09
N GLU A 118 -6.87 5.38 -11.94
CA GLU A 118 -7.83 6.48 -11.86
C GLU A 118 -7.16 7.80 -11.53
N THR A 119 -6.10 7.80 -10.76
CA THR A 119 -5.47 9.01 -10.26
C THR A 119 -4.03 8.80 -9.86
N ASP A 120 -3.22 9.87 -9.96
CA ASP A 120 -1.90 9.96 -9.34
C ASP A 120 -1.90 10.92 -8.14
N ASP A 121 -3.06 11.47 -7.79
CA ASP A 121 -3.22 12.35 -6.63
C ASP A 121 -3.13 11.52 -5.35
N MET A 122 -2.12 11.84 -4.51
CA MET A 122 -1.85 11.09 -3.29
C MET A 122 -3.04 11.07 -2.32
N ASP A 123 -3.77 12.18 -2.20
CA ASP A 123 -4.92 12.26 -1.31
C ASP A 123 -6.06 11.38 -1.79
N LYS A 124 -6.28 11.32 -3.09
CA LYS A 124 -7.30 10.44 -3.67
C LYS A 124 -6.92 8.98 -3.52
N VAL A 125 -5.65 8.64 -3.74
CA VAL A 125 -5.15 7.28 -3.51
C VAL A 125 -5.37 6.88 -2.05
N ARG A 126 -5.01 7.76 -1.13
CA ARG A 126 -5.21 7.53 0.31
C ARG A 126 -6.67 7.26 0.64
N GLY A 127 -7.58 7.99 0.00
CA GLY A 127 -9.02 7.83 0.20
C GLY A 127 -9.56 6.44 -0.14
N TYR A 128 -8.95 5.74 -1.09
CA TYR A 128 -9.36 4.37 -1.43
C TYR A 128 -9.11 3.37 -0.30
N PHE A 129 -8.20 3.70 0.62
CA PHE A 129 -7.83 2.82 1.74
C PHE A 129 -8.54 3.19 3.06
N GLU A 130 -9.34 4.22 3.07
CA GLU A 130 -10.08 4.67 4.25
C GLU A 130 -11.48 4.05 4.37
#